data_2f413bf908f4531070b30c5251dd7a44
#
_entry.id   2f413bf908f4531070b30c5251dd7a44
#
_cell.length_a   1.000
_cell.length_b   1.000
_cell.length_c   1.000
_cell.angle_alpha   90.00
_cell.angle_beta   90.00
_cell.angle_gamma   90.00
#
_symmetry.space_group_name_H-M   'P 1'
#
loop_
_entity.id
_entity.type
_entity.pdbx_description
1 polymer ?
#
loop_
_entity_poly.entity_id
_entity_poly.type
_entity_poly.pdbx_seq_one_letter_code
_entity_poly.pdbx_strand_id
1 'polypeptide(L)'
;MPEKRLLLLSNSINYGATFLEHATEAIKDFLGQAVTTVLFIPFAGVRFTYDAYVMRVRARFEEMGYNLESVHTMADAPQAVRQAQALVIGGGNTFHLLRSLYTTGLLEPMRQRVLDGVPYIGWSAG
;
A
#
# COMPACT_ATOMS: atom_id res chain seq x y z
N MET A 1 -15.47 -18.02 5.14
CA MET A 1 -14.46 -17.19 4.44
C MET A 1 -14.48 -15.79 5.01
N PRO A 2 -13.35 -15.21 5.38
CA PRO A 2 -13.31 -13.80 5.76
C PRO A 2 -13.75 -12.90 4.61
N GLU A 3 -14.40 -11.81 4.94
CA GLU A 3 -14.77 -10.82 3.94
C GLU A 3 -13.53 -10.04 3.50
N LYS A 4 -13.49 -9.67 2.22
CA LYS A 4 -12.43 -8.80 1.69
C LYS A 4 -12.57 -7.41 2.28
N ARG A 5 -11.45 -6.80 2.66
CA ARG A 5 -11.41 -5.46 3.22
C ARG A 5 -10.57 -4.57 2.31
N LEU A 6 -11.24 -3.77 1.50
CA LEU A 6 -10.61 -2.93 0.47
C LEU A 6 -11.00 -1.47 0.68
N LEU A 7 -10.00 -0.59 0.63
CA LEU A 7 -10.21 0.86 0.53
C LEU A 7 -9.51 1.33 -0.74
N LEU A 8 -10.29 1.70 -1.74
CA LEU A 8 -9.78 2.08 -3.06
C LEU A 8 -10.02 3.58 -3.25
N LEU A 9 -8.95 4.32 -3.52
CA LEU A 9 -8.99 5.76 -3.72
C LEU A 9 -8.65 6.07 -5.18
N SER A 10 -9.35 7.03 -5.78
CA SER A 10 -9.13 7.38 -7.19
C SER A 10 -7.81 8.12 -7.39
N ASN A 11 -7.33 8.83 -6.37
CA ASN A 11 -6.06 9.56 -6.44
C ASN A 11 -5.44 9.72 -5.04
N SER A 12 -4.20 10.22 -5.00
CA SER A 12 -3.51 10.52 -3.75
C SER A 12 -3.57 12.00 -3.38
N ILE A 13 -3.93 12.88 -4.33
CA ILE A 13 -3.99 14.34 -4.11
C ILE A 13 -5.25 14.87 -4.77
N ASN A 14 -6.12 15.51 -3.97
CA ASN A 14 -7.21 16.33 -4.50
C ASN A 14 -6.69 17.74 -4.77
N TYR A 15 -7.39 18.48 -5.65
CA TYR A 15 -7.02 19.84 -5.99
C TYR A 15 -6.92 20.71 -4.72
N GLY A 16 -5.76 21.37 -4.55
CA GLY A 16 -5.50 22.23 -3.40
C GLY A 16 -5.16 21.53 -2.10
N ALA A 17 -5.12 20.19 -2.07
CA ALA A 17 -4.82 19.41 -0.87
C ALA A 17 -3.38 18.87 -0.90
N THR A 18 -2.86 18.47 0.27
CA THR A 18 -1.59 17.78 0.36
C THR A 18 -1.76 16.29 0.05
N PHE A 19 -0.63 15.59 -0.11
CA PHE A 19 -0.61 14.16 -0.44
C PHE A 19 -1.41 13.36 0.60
N LEU A 20 -2.39 12.58 0.15
CA LEU A 20 -3.31 11.75 0.96
C LEU A 20 -4.11 12.52 2.03
N GLU A 21 -4.09 13.84 2.03
CA GLU A 21 -4.82 14.64 3.02
C GLU A 21 -6.32 14.34 3.00
N HIS A 22 -6.90 14.24 1.79
CA HIS A 22 -8.33 14.00 1.61
C HIS A 22 -8.80 12.64 2.14
N ALA A 23 -7.89 11.71 2.34
CA ALA A 23 -8.22 10.33 2.71
C ALA A 23 -7.76 9.97 4.13
N THR A 24 -7.15 10.90 4.88
CA THR A 24 -6.53 10.60 6.17
C THR A 24 -7.52 9.95 7.14
N GLU A 25 -8.69 10.53 7.34
CA GLU A 25 -9.67 9.97 8.27
C GLU A 25 -10.23 8.63 7.79
N ALA A 26 -10.46 8.49 6.48
CA ALA A 26 -10.95 7.23 5.92
C ALA A 26 -9.93 6.10 6.11
N ILE A 27 -8.64 6.39 5.94
CA ILE A 27 -7.58 5.41 6.16
C ILE A 27 -7.52 5.01 7.63
N LYS A 28 -7.55 5.97 8.55
CA LYS A 28 -7.51 5.69 9.99
C LYS A 28 -8.70 4.85 10.43
N ASP A 29 -9.90 5.20 9.98
CA ASP A 29 -11.10 4.43 10.30
C ASP A 29 -11.02 3.02 9.73
N PHE A 30 -10.52 2.89 8.51
CA PHE A 30 -10.42 1.60 7.82
C PHE A 30 -9.42 0.66 8.50
N LEU A 31 -8.22 1.15 8.85
CA LEU A 31 -7.17 0.35 9.47
C LEU A 31 -7.43 0.10 10.96
N GLY A 32 -7.96 1.09 11.65
CA GLY A 32 -8.22 0.98 13.08
C GLY A 32 -6.95 0.97 13.92
N GLN A 33 -7.09 0.55 15.18
CA GLN A 33 -6.00 0.54 16.16
C GLN A 33 -5.26 -0.80 16.24
N ALA A 34 -5.84 -1.87 15.71
CA ALA A 34 -5.22 -3.18 15.73
C ALA A 34 -4.05 -3.28 14.76
N VAL A 35 -4.08 -2.51 13.66
CA VAL A 35 -2.96 -2.43 12.72
C VAL A 35 -1.94 -1.45 13.27
N THR A 36 -0.68 -1.87 13.37
CA THR A 36 0.43 -1.02 13.81
C THR A 36 1.41 -0.72 12.68
N THR A 37 1.59 -1.66 11.75
CA THR A 37 2.52 -1.54 10.63
C THR A 37 1.83 -1.91 9.33
N VAL A 38 2.00 -1.09 8.31
CA VAL A 38 1.54 -1.38 6.96
C VAL A 38 2.71 -1.73 6.05
N LEU A 39 2.46 -2.59 5.07
CA LEU A 39 3.47 -2.95 4.07
C LEU A 39 3.13 -2.24 2.77
N PHE A 40 4.05 -1.39 2.31
CA PHE A 40 3.85 -0.57 1.12
C PHE A 40 4.49 -1.21 -0.11
N ILE A 41 3.79 -1.14 -1.23
CA ILE A 41 4.24 -1.65 -2.53
C ILE A 41 4.36 -0.46 -3.49
N PRO A 42 5.60 0.00 -3.79
CA PRO A 42 5.84 1.23 -4.53
C PRO A 42 5.95 1.05 -6.04
N PHE A 43 5.73 -0.15 -6.57
CA PHE A 43 6.15 -0.54 -7.93
C PHE A 43 5.45 0.22 -9.06
N ALA A 44 4.34 0.90 -8.80
CA ALA A 44 3.69 1.74 -9.81
C ALA A 44 4.42 3.08 -10.01
N GLY A 45 5.24 3.50 -9.06
CA GLY A 45 5.94 4.78 -9.12
C GLY A 45 7.09 4.75 -10.13
N VAL A 46 6.94 5.46 -11.24
CA VAL A 46 7.93 5.49 -12.33
C VAL A 46 8.59 6.85 -12.51
N ARG A 47 8.09 7.90 -11.85
CA ARG A 47 8.59 9.27 -12.00
C ARG A 47 9.70 9.63 -11.00
N PHE A 48 9.89 8.82 -9.99
CA PHE A 48 10.85 9.03 -8.91
C PHE A 48 11.31 7.67 -8.39
N THR A 49 12.36 7.66 -7.57
CA THR A 49 12.86 6.39 -7.02
C THR A 49 11.86 5.78 -6.05
N TYR A 50 11.94 4.47 -5.85
CA TYR A 50 11.12 3.81 -4.83
C TYR A 50 11.42 4.36 -3.45
N ASP A 51 12.70 4.65 -3.14
CA ASP A 51 13.07 5.22 -1.85
C ASP A 51 12.39 6.58 -1.61
N ALA A 52 12.37 7.45 -2.61
CA ALA A 52 11.71 8.76 -2.52
C ALA A 52 10.20 8.60 -2.34
N TYR A 53 9.59 7.67 -3.05
CA TYR A 53 8.17 7.39 -2.94
C TYR A 53 7.83 6.88 -1.53
N VAL A 54 8.61 5.93 -1.05
CA VAL A 54 8.41 5.37 0.29
C VAL A 54 8.54 6.44 1.37
N MET A 55 9.53 7.32 1.28
CA MET A 55 9.70 8.42 2.25
C MET A 55 8.45 9.30 2.32
N ARG A 56 7.88 9.63 1.18
CA ARG A 56 6.69 10.48 1.09
C ARG A 56 5.47 9.80 1.70
N VAL A 57 5.26 8.53 1.39
CA VAL A 57 4.12 7.77 1.89
C VAL A 57 4.30 7.47 3.39
N ARG A 58 5.52 7.11 3.79
CA ARG A 58 5.83 6.83 5.20
C ARG A 58 5.52 8.02 6.08
N ALA A 59 5.90 9.24 5.65
CA ALA A 59 5.63 10.44 6.43
C ALA A 59 4.15 10.60 6.73
N ARG A 60 3.29 10.36 5.75
CA ARG A 60 1.84 10.47 5.93
C ARG A 60 1.29 9.38 6.84
N PHE A 61 1.72 8.14 6.68
CA PHE A 61 1.25 7.05 7.53
C PHE A 61 1.75 7.19 8.96
N GLU A 62 2.96 7.67 9.17
CA GLU A 62 3.45 7.94 10.52
C GLU A 62 2.64 9.05 11.22
N GLU A 63 2.23 10.08 10.49
CA GLU A 63 1.33 11.11 11.01
C GLU A 63 -0.01 10.53 11.45
N MET A 64 -0.48 9.48 10.79
CA MET A 64 -1.72 8.79 11.14
C MET A 64 -1.54 7.79 12.29
N GLY A 65 -0.30 7.53 12.71
CA GLY A 65 -0.01 6.61 13.80
C GLY A 65 0.43 5.21 13.36
N TYR A 66 0.77 5.01 12.10
CA TYR A 66 1.17 3.70 11.57
C TYR A 66 2.63 3.71 11.14
N ASN A 67 3.35 2.63 11.45
CA ASN A 67 4.66 2.37 10.86
C ASN A 67 4.49 1.87 9.43
N LEU A 68 5.48 2.11 8.58
CA LEU A 68 5.43 1.68 7.19
C LEU A 68 6.75 1.03 6.79
N GLU A 69 6.65 -0.17 6.24
CA GLU A 69 7.76 -0.89 5.63
C GLU A 69 7.49 -1.04 4.13
N SER A 70 8.55 -1.15 3.34
CA SER A 70 8.41 -1.30 1.88
C SER A 70 8.96 -2.62 1.40
N VAL A 71 8.23 -3.28 0.48
CA VAL A 71 8.65 -4.57 -0.07
C VAL A 71 9.96 -4.47 -0.85
N HIS A 72 10.28 -3.32 -1.45
CA HIS A 72 11.46 -3.20 -2.30
C HIS A 72 12.77 -3.30 -1.51
N THR A 73 12.73 -3.16 -0.19
CA THR A 73 13.90 -3.31 0.69
C THR A 73 13.94 -4.65 1.40
N MET A 74 12.94 -5.52 1.19
CA MET A 74 12.85 -6.80 1.88
C MET A 74 13.64 -7.88 1.16
N ALA A 75 14.38 -8.69 1.92
CA ALA A 75 15.12 -9.83 1.37
C ALA A 75 14.18 -10.89 0.82
N ASP A 76 13.03 -11.10 1.48
CA ASP A 76 12.00 -12.04 1.06
C ASP A 76 10.67 -11.32 0.98
N ALA A 77 10.43 -10.65 -0.15
CA ALA A 77 9.22 -9.86 -0.35
C ALA A 77 7.93 -10.71 -0.28
N PRO A 78 7.85 -11.90 -0.90
CA PRO A 78 6.66 -12.74 -0.76
C PRO A 78 6.33 -13.07 0.70
N GLN A 79 7.33 -13.39 1.51
CA GLN A 79 7.12 -13.70 2.93
C GLN A 79 6.65 -12.46 3.70
N ALA A 80 7.20 -11.28 3.39
CA ALA A 80 6.75 -10.03 3.99
C ALA A 80 5.25 -9.80 3.72
N VAL A 81 4.79 -10.08 2.50
CA VAL A 81 3.37 -9.98 2.16
C VAL A 81 2.54 -10.98 2.99
N ARG A 82 3.01 -12.22 3.11
CA ARG A 82 2.29 -13.25 3.88
C ARG A 82 2.15 -12.91 5.35
N GLN A 83 3.03 -12.08 5.90
CA GLN A 83 3.03 -11.68 7.30
C GLN A 83 2.46 -10.28 7.54
N ALA A 84 2.07 -9.56 6.50
CA ALA A 84 1.63 -8.18 6.61
C ALA A 84 0.30 -8.05 7.37
N GLN A 85 0.21 -7.02 8.22
CA GLN A 85 -1.05 -6.67 8.88
C GLN A 85 -1.99 -5.93 7.95
N ALA A 86 -1.43 -5.19 7.00
CA ALA A 86 -2.19 -4.46 5.98
C ALA A 86 -1.28 -4.22 4.77
N LEU A 87 -1.88 -4.18 3.59
CA LEU A 87 -1.18 -3.90 2.33
C LEU A 87 -1.58 -2.53 1.82
N VAL A 88 -0.59 -1.73 1.42
CA VAL A 88 -0.81 -0.40 0.85
C VAL A 88 -0.10 -0.34 -0.51
N ILE A 89 -0.85 -0.11 -1.58
CA ILE A 89 -0.32 -0.10 -2.93
C ILE A 89 -0.46 1.30 -3.53
N GLY A 90 0.67 1.92 -3.82
CA GLY A 90 0.71 3.27 -4.37
C GLY A 90 0.34 3.32 -5.83
N GLY A 91 -0.12 4.49 -6.26
CA GLY A 91 -0.47 4.74 -7.65
C GLY A 91 0.73 5.07 -8.53
N GLY A 92 0.46 5.22 -9.81
CA GLY A 92 1.43 5.53 -10.84
C GLY A 92 1.07 4.82 -12.13
N ASN A 93 1.97 4.01 -12.67
CA ASN A 93 1.80 3.30 -13.92
C ASN A 93 1.26 1.89 -13.66
N THR A 94 0.04 1.61 -14.10
CA THR A 94 -0.64 0.32 -13.90
C THR A 94 0.12 -0.84 -14.55
N PHE A 95 0.62 -0.63 -15.76
CA PHE A 95 1.35 -1.67 -16.48
C PHE A 95 2.63 -2.05 -15.76
N HIS A 96 3.39 -1.05 -15.31
CA HIS A 96 4.62 -1.27 -14.56
C HIS A 96 4.36 -1.99 -13.23
N LEU A 97 3.31 -1.59 -12.53
CA LEU A 97 2.90 -2.24 -11.29
C LEU A 97 2.62 -3.72 -11.52
N LEU A 98 1.77 -4.03 -12.48
CA LEU A 98 1.37 -5.42 -12.74
C LEU A 98 2.57 -6.28 -13.14
N ARG A 99 3.43 -5.75 -14.03
CA ARG A 99 4.65 -6.45 -14.45
C ARG A 99 5.56 -6.74 -13.26
N SER A 100 5.74 -5.76 -12.37
CA SER A 100 6.58 -5.92 -11.19
C SER A 100 6.01 -6.95 -10.21
N LEU A 101 4.70 -6.99 -10.04
CA LEU A 101 4.05 -8.00 -9.20
C LEU A 101 4.27 -9.41 -9.75
N TYR A 102 4.22 -9.59 -11.06
CA TYR A 102 4.53 -10.87 -11.69
C TYR A 102 6.00 -11.25 -11.50
N THR A 103 6.92 -10.33 -11.82
CA THR A 103 8.36 -10.65 -11.79
C THR A 103 8.90 -10.86 -10.38
N THR A 104 8.30 -10.24 -9.37
CA THR A 104 8.70 -10.42 -7.97
C THR A 104 7.97 -11.55 -7.26
N GLY A 105 6.99 -12.16 -7.91
CA GLY A 105 6.22 -13.25 -7.32
C GLY A 105 5.25 -12.80 -6.23
N LEU A 106 4.83 -11.53 -6.23
CA LEU A 106 3.98 -10.97 -5.18
C LEU A 106 2.48 -11.12 -5.44
N LEU A 107 2.07 -11.36 -6.69
CA LEU A 107 0.66 -11.33 -7.05
C LEU A 107 -0.17 -12.35 -6.26
N GLU A 108 0.27 -13.61 -6.20
CA GLU A 108 -0.46 -14.66 -5.47
C GLU A 108 -0.44 -14.45 -3.95
N PRO A 109 0.69 -14.14 -3.30
CA PRO A 109 0.67 -13.80 -1.88
C PRO A 109 -0.25 -12.63 -1.55
N MET A 110 -0.27 -11.57 -2.37
CA MET A 110 -1.17 -10.44 -2.18
C MET A 110 -2.63 -10.86 -2.32
N ARG A 111 -2.94 -11.61 -3.36
CA ARG A 111 -4.29 -12.12 -3.59
C ARG A 111 -4.77 -12.94 -2.39
N GLN A 112 -3.93 -13.84 -1.91
CA GLN A 112 -4.27 -14.69 -0.76
C GLN A 112 -4.52 -13.87 0.50
N ARG A 113 -3.69 -12.84 0.76
CA ARG A 113 -3.87 -11.98 1.93
C ARG A 113 -5.19 -11.21 1.86
N VAL A 114 -5.55 -10.71 0.68
CA VAL A 114 -6.85 -10.04 0.48
C VAL A 114 -8.01 -11.00 0.73
N LEU A 115 -7.91 -12.23 0.23
CA LEU A 115 -8.95 -13.24 0.45
C LEU A 115 -9.06 -13.63 1.92
N ASP A 116 -7.97 -13.55 2.68
CA ASP A 116 -7.95 -13.82 4.12
C ASP A 116 -8.49 -12.65 4.96
N GLY A 117 -8.90 -11.56 4.33
CA GLY A 117 -9.49 -10.42 5.03
C GLY A 117 -8.48 -9.40 5.54
N VAL A 118 -7.22 -9.47 5.10
CA VAL A 118 -6.21 -8.47 5.46
C VAL A 118 -6.55 -7.15 4.77
N PRO A 119 -6.53 -6.00 5.49
CA PRO A 119 -6.87 -4.72 4.88
C PRO A 119 -5.94 -4.37 3.71
N TYR A 120 -6.55 -3.91 2.61
CA TYR A 120 -5.87 -3.49 1.40
C TYR A 120 -6.27 -2.06 1.08
N ILE A 121 -5.28 -1.18 0.91
CA ILE A 121 -5.49 0.20 0.48
C ILE A 121 -4.75 0.39 -0.83
N GLY A 122 -5.44 0.92 -1.83
CA GLY A 122 -4.82 1.28 -3.10
C GLY A 122 -5.33 2.62 -3.60
N TRP A 123 -4.48 3.40 -4.25
CA TRP A 123 -4.90 4.63 -4.90
C TRP A 123 -4.41 4.67 -6.34
N SER A 124 -5.24 5.27 -7.22
CA SER A 124 -4.99 5.36 -8.65
C SER A 124 -4.76 3.96 -9.24
N ALA A 125 -3.55 3.64 -9.69
CA ALA A 125 -3.21 2.33 -10.27
C ALA A 125 -3.13 1.20 -9.24
N GLY A 126 -3.02 1.55 -7.98
CA GLY A 126 -2.80 0.58 -6.87
C GLY A 126 -3.96 -0.30 -6.43
#